data_ed0c11699fa88aca05ada4dc225cdf2b
#
_entry.id   ed0c11699fa88aca05ada4dc225cdf2b
#
_cell.length_a   1.000
_cell.length_b   1.000
_cell.length_c   1.000
_cell.angle_alpha   90.00
_cell.angle_beta   90.00
_cell.angle_gamma   90.00
#
_symmetry.space_group_name_H-M   'P 1'
#
loop_
_entity.id
_entity.type
_entity.pdbx_description
1 polymer ?
#
loop_
_entity_poly.entity_id
_entity_poly.type
_entity_poly.pdbx_seq_one_letter_code
_entity_poly.pdbx_strand_id
1 'polypeptide(L)'
;AEGKTVKFICVGKKGRDAIRKTGFEVLSSYADVMGSFDFSLASGIGKDVVSGYTHKAMDEVTLIYGKFVSVARQVPLVQTLLPVEAAAPATADSAADGTSAQGVSEEYTYEPEVTKLLAEILPRFVNVQIYRGLLDTSASENAARMSAMDNATRNCDEMVGALTLLFNK
;
A
#
# COMPACT_ATOMS: atom_id res chain seq x y z
N ALA A 1 -15.00 16.97 9.18
CA ALA A 1 -15.23 17.07 7.72
C ALA A 1 -14.95 18.52 7.31
N GLU A 2 -13.76 18.77 6.81
CA GLU A 2 -13.26 20.12 6.46
C GLU A 2 -13.71 20.57 5.06
N GLY A 3 -14.95 20.32 4.66
CA GLY A 3 -15.46 20.77 3.36
C GLY A 3 -14.79 20.16 2.11
N LYS A 4 -13.96 19.14 2.29
CA LYS A 4 -13.31 18.42 1.19
C LYS A 4 -14.25 17.39 0.58
N THR A 5 -14.35 17.34 -0.73
CA THR A 5 -15.06 16.28 -1.45
C THR A 5 -14.14 15.07 -1.59
N VAL A 6 -14.51 13.94 -1.00
CA VAL A 6 -13.71 12.72 -1.01
C VAL A 6 -14.31 11.71 -1.98
N LYS A 7 -13.50 11.17 -2.89
CA LYS A 7 -13.86 10.13 -3.84
C LYS A 7 -12.91 8.95 -3.69
N PHE A 8 -13.41 7.74 -3.92
CA PHE A 8 -12.64 6.53 -3.68
C PHE A 8 -12.42 5.71 -4.95
N ILE A 9 -11.21 5.18 -5.10
CA ILE A 9 -10.90 4.09 -6.01
C ILE A 9 -10.67 2.84 -5.14
N CYS A 10 -11.50 1.82 -5.31
CA CYS A 10 -11.46 0.64 -4.45
C CYS A 10 -10.87 -0.55 -5.19
N VAL A 11 -9.87 -1.18 -4.57
CA VAL A 11 -9.36 -2.48 -5.03
C VAL A 11 -9.82 -3.55 -4.05
N GLY A 12 -10.70 -4.45 -4.51
CA GLY A 12 -11.31 -5.49 -3.71
C GLY A 12 -12.78 -5.23 -3.35
N LYS A 13 -13.53 -6.33 -3.23
CA LYS A 13 -14.99 -6.30 -2.97
C LYS A 13 -15.33 -5.72 -1.60
N LYS A 14 -14.62 -6.17 -0.55
CA LYS A 14 -14.94 -5.78 0.85
C LYS A 14 -14.76 -4.29 1.09
N GLY A 15 -13.67 -3.70 0.56
CA GLY A 15 -13.42 -2.26 0.66
C GLY A 15 -14.48 -1.44 -0.05
N ARG A 16 -14.84 -1.82 -1.29
CA ARG A 16 -15.92 -1.19 -2.05
C ARG A 16 -17.26 -1.21 -1.28
N ASP A 17 -17.64 -2.38 -0.75
CA ASP A 17 -18.92 -2.55 -0.08
C ASP A 17 -18.97 -1.79 1.25
N ALA A 18 -17.85 -1.68 1.97
CA ALA A 18 -17.75 -0.86 3.16
C ALA A 18 -17.91 0.64 2.85
N ILE A 19 -17.24 1.14 1.81
CA ILE A 19 -17.32 2.55 1.41
C ILE A 19 -18.71 2.92 0.89
N ARG A 20 -19.36 2.04 0.13
CA ARG A 20 -20.75 2.25 -0.30
C ARG A 20 -21.73 2.38 0.86
N LYS A 21 -21.53 1.62 1.93
CA LYS A 21 -22.37 1.73 3.15
C LYS A 21 -22.20 3.05 3.87
N THR A 22 -21.05 3.71 3.75
CA THR A 22 -20.79 5.03 4.34
C THR A 22 -21.29 6.18 3.47
N GLY A 23 -21.80 5.92 2.27
CA GLY A 23 -22.40 6.92 1.39
C GLY A 23 -21.40 7.75 0.57
N PHE A 24 -20.13 7.38 0.57
CA PHE A 24 -19.11 8.06 -0.24
C PHE A 24 -19.17 7.62 -1.72
N GLU A 25 -18.75 8.52 -2.61
CA GLU A 25 -18.67 8.26 -4.04
C GLU A 25 -17.47 7.36 -4.38
N VAL A 26 -17.76 6.26 -5.11
CA VAL A 26 -16.73 5.36 -5.63
C VAL A 26 -16.56 5.62 -7.12
N LEU A 27 -15.42 6.17 -7.52
CA LEU A 27 -15.07 6.44 -8.91
C LEU A 27 -14.89 5.16 -9.73
N SER A 28 -14.09 4.24 -9.19
CA SER A 28 -13.75 2.97 -9.83
C SER A 28 -13.62 1.86 -8.81
N SER A 29 -13.97 0.64 -9.19
CA SER A 29 -13.80 -0.52 -8.34
C SER A 29 -13.25 -1.71 -9.13
N TYR A 30 -12.14 -2.24 -8.66
CA TYR A 30 -11.49 -3.42 -9.22
C TYR A 30 -11.78 -4.60 -8.30
N ALA A 31 -12.78 -5.42 -8.69
CA ALA A 31 -13.16 -6.62 -7.96
C ALA A 31 -12.38 -7.83 -8.52
N ASP A 32 -12.19 -8.86 -7.69
CA ASP A 32 -11.61 -10.16 -8.06
C ASP A 32 -10.14 -10.14 -8.53
N VAL A 33 -9.40 -9.09 -8.18
CA VAL A 33 -7.99 -8.93 -8.59
C VAL A 33 -7.02 -9.44 -7.54
N MET A 34 -7.51 -9.78 -6.33
CA MET A 34 -6.65 -10.14 -5.18
C MET A 34 -5.93 -11.50 -5.32
N GLY A 35 -6.24 -12.31 -6.34
CA GLY A 35 -5.59 -13.59 -6.59
C GLY A 35 -4.36 -13.55 -7.49
N SER A 36 -4.29 -12.58 -8.40
CA SER A 36 -3.17 -12.40 -9.32
C SER A 36 -3.02 -10.93 -9.66
N PHE A 37 -2.14 -10.23 -8.92
CA PHE A 37 -1.80 -8.85 -9.25
C PHE A 37 -0.79 -8.82 -10.38
N ASP A 38 -1.15 -8.11 -11.43
CA ASP A 38 -0.22 -7.73 -12.46
C ASP A 38 0.09 -6.24 -12.33
N PHE A 39 1.31 -5.85 -12.68
CA PHE A 39 1.73 -4.45 -12.73
C PHE A 39 0.85 -3.62 -13.68
N SER A 40 0.25 -4.26 -14.68
CA SER A 40 -0.69 -3.62 -15.61
C SER A 40 -1.88 -2.97 -14.90
N LEU A 41 -2.41 -3.61 -13.85
CA LEU A 41 -3.48 -3.04 -13.03
C LEU A 41 -3.03 -1.78 -12.31
N ALA A 42 -1.87 -1.83 -11.64
CA ALA A 42 -1.32 -0.68 -10.94
C ALA A 42 -1.02 0.48 -11.92
N SER A 43 -0.52 0.15 -13.12
CA SER A 43 -0.29 1.12 -14.19
C SER A 43 -1.58 1.74 -14.72
N GLY A 44 -2.66 0.97 -14.83
CA GLY A 44 -3.99 1.49 -15.20
C GLY A 44 -4.51 2.49 -14.18
N ILE A 45 -4.53 2.10 -12.91
CA ILE A 45 -4.95 2.98 -11.81
C ILE A 45 -4.06 4.23 -11.74
N GLY A 46 -2.74 4.06 -11.88
CA GLY A 46 -1.80 5.16 -11.83
C GLY A 46 -1.98 6.16 -12.97
N LYS A 47 -2.31 5.70 -14.18
CA LYS A 47 -2.63 6.58 -15.31
C LYS A 47 -3.87 7.42 -15.02
N ASP A 48 -4.93 6.81 -14.49
CA ASP A 48 -6.16 7.52 -14.13
C ASP A 48 -5.90 8.57 -13.05
N VAL A 49 -5.13 8.22 -12.03
CA VAL A 49 -4.74 9.11 -10.93
C VAL A 49 -3.88 10.28 -11.42
N VAL A 50 -2.84 10.01 -12.18
CA VAL A 50 -1.94 11.05 -12.73
C VAL A 50 -2.69 11.97 -13.68
N SER A 51 -3.54 11.42 -14.55
CA SER A 51 -4.38 12.21 -15.45
C SER A 51 -5.35 13.10 -14.68
N GLY A 52 -6.05 12.55 -13.69
CA GLY A 52 -6.98 13.33 -12.85
C GLY A 52 -6.29 14.46 -12.09
N TYR A 53 -5.10 14.21 -11.57
CA TYR A 53 -4.29 15.22 -10.89
C TYR A 53 -3.80 16.32 -11.84
N THR A 54 -3.29 15.95 -13.01
CA THR A 54 -2.80 16.90 -14.04
C THR A 54 -3.90 17.80 -14.56
N HIS A 55 -5.12 17.27 -14.73
CA HIS A 55 -6.30 18.05 -15.15
C HIS A 55 -6.97 18.80 -14.00
N LYS A 56 -6.38 18.83 -12.80
CA LYS A 56 -6.94 19.51 -11.62
C LYS A 56 -8.34 19.01 -11.22
N ALA A 57 -8.65 17.76 -11.54
CA ALA A 57 -9.86 17.09 -11.05
C ALA A 57 -9.69 16.56 -9.64
N MET A 58 -8.44 16.46 -9.17
CA MET A 58 -8.03 16.01 -7.83
C MET A 58 -6.90 16.91 -7.34
N ASP A 59 -6.97 17.36 -6.08
CA ASP A 59 -5.96 18.19 -5.43
C ASP A 59 -4.98 17.35 -4.62
N GLU A 60 -5.45 16.22 -4.08
CA GLU A 60 -4.67 15.33 -3.21
C GLU A 60 -5.07 13.89 -3.48
N VAL A 61 -4.10 13.01 -3.51
CA VAL A 61 -4.32 11.57 -3.63
C VAL A 61 -3.61 10.84 -2.50
N THR A 62 -4.39 10.09 -1.73
CA THR A 62 -3.91 9.32 -0.58
C THR A 62 -4.10 7.84 -0.84
N LEU A 63 -3.07 7.04 -0.61
CA LEU A 63 -3.07 5.60 -0.68
C LEU A 63 -3.26 5.00 0.71
N ILE A 64 -4.29 4.18 0.88
CA ILE A 64 -4.57 3.46 2.14
C ILE A 64 -4.42 1.97 1.88
N TYR A 65 -3.51 1.32 2.59
CA TYR A 65 -3.22 -0.10 2.39
C TYR A 65 -2.73 -0.78 3.67
N GLY A 66 -2.79 -2.11 3.70
CA GLY A 66 -2.25 -2.92 4.79
C GLY A 66 -0.76 -3.17 4.60
N LYS A 67 0.09 -2.46 5.34
CA LYS A 67 1.53 -2.69 5.33
C LYS A 67 1.87 -4.01 6.02
N PHE A 68 2.59 -4.88 5.33
CA PHE A 68 3.14 -6.09 5.90
C PHE A 68 4.41 -5.77 6.69
N VAL A 69 4.40 -6.08 7.99
CA VAL A 69 5.57 -5.94 8.87
C VAL A 69 6.12 -7.31 9.23
N SER A 70 5.24 -8.23 9.63
CA SER A 70 5.56 -9.62 9.92
C SER A 70 4.28 -10.48 9.84
N VAL A 71 4.43 -11.79 9.89
CA VAL A 71 3.29 -12.72 9.89
C VAL A 71 2.33 -12.43 11.04
N ALA A 72 2.84 -12.02 12.20
CA ALA A 72 2.05 -11.70 13.37
C ALA A 72 1.55 -10.24 13.41
N ARG A 73 2.12 -9.36 12.57
CA ARG A 73 1.82 -7.91 12.63
C ARG A 73 1.61 -7.32 11.25
N GLN A 74 0.39 -6.91 10.98
CA GLN A 74 0.01 -6.11 9.83
C GLN A 74 -0.56 -4.77 10.35
N VAL A 75 -0.21 -3.67 9.70
CA VAL A 75 -0.61 -2.34 10.14
C VAL A 75 -1.23 -1.58 8.97
N PRO A 76 -2.44 -1.00 9.14
CA PRO A 76 -2.96 -0.10 8.12
C PRO A 76 -2.07 1.13 8.02
N LEU A 77 -1.68 1.48 6.80
CA LEU A 77 -0.88 2.66 6.51
C LEU A 77 -1.65 3.60 5.60
N VAL A 78 -1.55 4.89 5.90
CA VAL A 78 -2.07 5.99 5.09
C VAL A 78 -0.87 6.75 4.58
N GLN A 79 -0.74 6.85 3.27
CA GLN A 79 0.39 7.50 2.62
C GLN A 79 -0.10 8.47 1.55
N THR A 80 0.34 9.72 1.60
CA THR A 80 0.10 10.69 0.53
C THR A 80 0.87 10.26 -0.71
N LEU A 81 0.17 10.11 -1.81
CA LEU A 81 0.72 9.71 -3.10
C LEU A 81 0.99 10.93 -3.99
N LEU A 82 0.06 11.87 -3.99
CA LEU A 82 0.18 13.15 -4.67
C LEU A 82 -0.37 14.27 -3.77
N PRO A 83 0.30 15.44 -3.71
CA PRO A 83 1.57 15.77 -4.38
C PRO A 83 2.74 14.92 -3.91
N VAL A 84 3.72 14.71 -4.78
CA VAL A 84 4.96 14.03 -4.40
C VAL A 84 5.77 14.99 -3.54
N GLU A 85 5.86 14.71 -2.25
CA GLU A 85 6.75 15.45 -1.37
C GLU A 85 8.19 15.03 -1.65
N ALA A 86 9.05 15.99 -1.94
CA ALA A 86 10.48 15.73 -1.95
C ALA A 86 10.88 15.28 -0.55
N ALA A 87 11.41 14.05 -0.43
CA ALA A 87 11.97 13.62 0.84
C ALA A 87 12.98 14.69 1.29
N ALA A 88 12.73 15.31 2.45
CA ALA A 88 13.75 16.12 3.07
C ALA A 88 15.04 15.29 3.11
N PRO A 89 16.21 15.85 2.79
CA PRO A 89 17.46 15.11 2.86
C PRO A 89 17.48 14.44 4.24
N ALA A 90 17.59 13.10 4.25
CA ALA A 90 17.63 12.35 5.48
C ALA A 90 18.73 12.94 6.33
N THR A 91 18.36 13.73 7.33
CA THR A 91 19.25 14.08 8.42
C THR A 91 19.63 12.74 9.03
N ALA A 92 20.89 12.42 8.89
CA ALA A 92 21.47 11.15 9.31
C ALA A 92 21.34 11.00 10.84
N ASP A 93 20.18 10.51 11.28
CA ASP A 93 19.93 10.09 12.66
C ASP A 93 20.07 8.56 12.76
N SER A 94 21.18 8.06 12.22
CA SER A 94 21.70 6.72 12.54
C SER A 94 23.14 6.56 12.08
N ALA A 95 24.03 7.33 12.70
CA ALA A 95 25.45 6.99 12.68
C ALA A 95 26.03 7.23 14.06
N ALA A 96 25.89 6.25 14.92
CA ALA A 96 26.85 6.03 15.99
C ALA A 96 28.14 5.47 15.34
N ASP A 97 28.86 6.30 14.60
CA ASP A 97 30.30 6.18 14.44
C ASP A 97 30.82 7.52 13.86
N GLY A 98 31.68 8.14 14.63
CA GLY A 98 32.11 9.52 14.44
C GLY A 98 33.06 9.73 13.26
N THR A 99 32.51 9.75 12.05
CA THR A 99 33.22 10.29 10.90
C THR A 99 32.30 11.31 10.24
N SER A 100 32.55 12.59 10.53
CA SER A 100 31.91 13.72 9.86
C SER A 100 32.26 13.67 8.37
N ALA A 101 31.45 12.99 7.59
CA ALA A 101 31.41 13.16 6.15
C ALA A 101 30.82 14.56 5.89
N GLN A 102 31.66 15.57 5.72
CA GLN A 102 31.32 16.81 5.09
C GLN A 102 30.64 16.44 3.77
N GLY A 103 29.32 16.69 3.68
CA GLY A 103 28.54 16.44 2.48
C GLY A 103 29.10 17.27 1.33
N VAL A 104 29.98 16.64 0.54
CA VAL A 104 30.27 17.11 -0.80
C VAL A 104 28.95 16.90 -1.55
N SER A 105 28.27 18.00 -1.84
CA SER A 105 27.17 18.00 -2.79
C SER A 105 27.77 17.60 -4.15
N GLU A 106 27.77 16.30 -4.45
CA GLU A 106 28.16 15.81 -5.75
C GLU A 106 27.15 16.37 -6.76
N GLU A 107 27.64 17.26 -7.61
CA GLU A 107 26.86 17.86 -8.68
C GLU A 107 26.75 16.82 -9.80
N TYR A 108 25.61 16.10 -9.79
CA TYR A 108 25.35 15.10 -10.84
C TYR A 108 24.99 15.77 -12.16
N THR A 109 25.65 15.35 -13.24
CA THR A 109 25.28 15.75 -14.60
C THR A 109 24.17 14.81 -15.10
N TYR A 110 23.02 15.38 -15.47
CA TYR A 110 21.87 14.60 -15.94
C TYR A 110 21.79 14.60 -17.45
N GLU A 111 21.67 13.42 -18.05
CA GLU A 111 21.33 13.19 -19.44
C GLU A 111 20.14 12.23 -19.55
N PRO A 112 19.03 12.62 -20.18
CA PRO A 112 18.68 13.94 -20.76
C PRO A 112 18.37 15.00 -19.69
N GLU A 113 17.96 16.19 -20.14
CA GLU A 113 17.59 17.32 -19.27
C GLU A 113 16.67 16.89 -18.12
N VAL A 114 16.93 17.39 -16.91
CA VAL A 114 16.24 17.02 -15.66
C VAL A 114 14.71 17.05 -15.80
N THR A 115 14.16 18.06 -16.47
CA THR A 115 12.72 18.22 -16.67
C THR A 115 12.12 17.05 -17.45
N LYS A 116 12.79 16.58 -18.51
CA LYS A 116 12.34 15.45 -19.31
C LYS A 116 12.44 14.14 -18.53
N LEU A 117 13.53 13.98 -17.78
CA LEU A 117 13.75 12.82 -16.92
C LEU A 117 12.66 12.70 -15.85
N LEU A 118 12.36 13.81 -15.17
CA LEU A 118 11.30 13.83 -14.15
C LEU A 118 9.91 13.56 -14.73
N ALA A 119 9.61 14.07 -15.90
CA ALA A 119 8.33 13.83 -16.57
C ALA A 119 8.10 12.32 -16.86
N GLU A 120 9.16 11.55 -17.08
CA GLU A 120 9.08 10.10 -17.29
C GLU A 120 9.09 9.32 -15.96
N ILE A 121 9.92 9.73 -15.01
CA ILE A 121 10.09 9.00 -13.74
C ILE A 121 8.90 9.16 -12.80
N LEU A 122 8.32 10.37 -12.67
CA LEU A 122 7.26 10.63 -11.71
C LEU A 122 6.01 9.76 -11.91
N PRO A 123 5.47 9.58 -13.13
CA PRO A 123 4.35 8.66 -13.35
C PRO A 123 4.70 7.21 -13.00
N ARG A 124 5.92 6.80 -13.33
CA ARG A 124 6.41 5.46 -13.01
C ARG A 124 6.54 5.25 -11.49
N PHE A 125 7.02 6.25 -10.76
CA PHE A 125 7.07 6.23 -9.29
C PHE A 125 5.68 6.02 -8.68
N VAL A 126 4.66 6.77 -9.15
CA VAL A 126 3.27 6.61 -8.70
C VAL A 126 2.77 5.17 -8.94
N ASN A 127 3.00 4.63 -10.14
CA ASN A 127 2.60 3.25 -10.47
C ASN A 127 3.27 2.22 -9.54
N VAL A 128 4.56 2.39 -9.24
CA VAL A 128 5.31 1.52 -8.34
C VAL A 128 4.80 1.60 -6.91
N GLN A 129 4.46 2.80 -6.42
CA GLN A 129 3.89 2.95 -5.07
C GLN A 129 2.51 2.27 -4.94
N ILE A 130 1.65 2.41 -5.95
CA ILE A 130 0.36 1.70 -6.00
C ILE A 130 0.60 0.19 -6.02
N TYR A 131 1.49 -0.29 -6.87
CA TYR A 131 1.82 -1.72 -6.96
C TYR A 131 2.35 -2.28 -5.64
N ARG A 132 3.24 -1.54 -4.97
CA ARG A 132 3.73 -1.89 -3.63
C ARG A 132 2.59 -2.02 -2.63
N GLY A 133 1.65 -1.07 -2.60
CA GLY A 133 0.50 -1.12 -1.70
C GLY A 133 -0.39 -2.35 -1.95
N LEU A 134 -0.55 -2.76 -3.21
CA LEU A 134 -1.28 -3.98 -3.57
C LEU A 134 -0.55 -5.24 -3.08
N LEU A 135 0.75 -5.33 -3.30
CA LEU A 135 1.58 -6.46 -2.85
C LEU A 135 1.59 -6.57 -1.32
N ASP A 136 1.81 -5.47 -0.62
CA ASP A 136 1.81 -5.44 0.85
C ASP A 136 0.46 -5.88 1.42
N THR A 137 -0.64 -5.44 0.82
CA THR A 137 -1.99 -5.85 1.23
C THR A 137 -2.22 -7.34 1.00
N SER A 138 -1.81 -7.88 -0.14
CA SER A 138 -1.92 -9.31 -0.45
C SER A 138 -1.07 -10.16 0.51
N ALA A 139 0.16 -9.75 0.75
CA ALA A 139 1.04 -10.41 1.72
C ALA A 139 0.43 -10.40 3.13
N SER A 140 -0.13 -9.27 3.55
CA SER A 140 -0.81 -9.12 4.84
C SER A 140 -2.02 -10.02 4.96
N GLU A 141 -2.84 -10.14 3.90
CA GLU A 141 -4.00 -11.03 3.88
C GLU A 141 -3.59 -12.50 3.98
N ASN A 142 -2.59 -12.91 3.20
CA ASN A 142 -2.10 -14.29 3.22
C ASN A 142 -1.47 -14.65 4.56
N ALA A 143 -0.71 -13.76 5.19
CA ALA A 143 -0.13 -13.95 6.50
C ALA A 143 -1.20 -14.09 7.59
N ALA A 144 -2.22 -13.22 7.57
CA ALA A 144 -3.34 -13.31 8.50
C ALA A 144 -4.13 -14.62 8.32
N ARG A 145 -4.35 -15.05 7.08
CA ARG A 145 -5.00 -16.33 6.76
C ARG A 145 -4.18 -17.51 7.27
N MET A 146 -2.86 -17.51 7.04
CA MET A 146 -1.97 -18.56 7.54
C MET A 146 -2.03 -18.66 9.06
N SER A 147 -1.94 -17.54 9.78
CA SER A 147 -2.03 -17.51 11.24
C SER A 147 -3.39 -18.01 11.76
N ALA A 148 -4.48 -17.61 11.09
CA ALA A 148 -5.83 -18.07 11.45
C ALA A 148 -6.00 -19.57 11.25
N MET A 149 -5.47 -20.14 10.16
CA MET A 149 -5.51 -21.57 9.89
C MET A 149 -4.66 -22.39 10.86
N ASP A 150 -3.48 -21.88 11.23
CA ASP A 150 -2.62 -22.52 12.24
C ASP A 150 -3.32 -22.57 13.62
N ASN A 151 -3.94 -21.48 14.03
CA ASN A 151 -4.74 -21.45 15.25
C ASN A 151 -5.94 -22.39 15.20
N ALA A 152 -6.63 -22.46 14.04
CA ALA A 152 -7.74 -23.39 13.85
C ALA A 152 -7.29 -24.85 13.97
N THR A 153 -6.14 -25.19 13.40
CA THR A 153 -5.56 -26.55 13.50
C THR A 153 -5.25 -26.92 14.96
N ARG A 154 -4.60 -26.04 15.71
CA ARG A 154 -4.33 -26.28 17.13
C ARG A 154 -5.60 -26.46 17.96
N ASN A 155 -6.62 -25.63 17.72
CA ASN A 155 -7.92 -25.78 18.41
C ASN A 155 -8.60 -27.11 18.06
N CYS A 156 -8.48 -27.59 16.83
CA CYS A 156 -8.98 -28.93 16.45
C CYS A 156 -8.24 -30.04 17.19
N ASP A 157 -6.91 -29.96 17.28
CA ASP A 157 -6.10 -30.96 17.98
C ASP A 157 -6.45 -31.03 19.46
N GLU A 158 -6.63 -29.89 20.12
CA GLU A 158 -7.09 -29.82 21.51
C GLU A 158 -8.49 -30.43 21.69
N MET A 159 -9.42 -30.16 20.77
CA MET A 159 -10.77 -30.71 20.82
C MET A 159 -10.77 -32.23 20.61
N VAL A 160 -9.99 -32.74 19.66
CA VAL A 160 -9.80 -34.17 19.42
C VAL A 160 -9.22 -34.85 20.67
N GLY A 161 -8.21 -34.26 21.30
CA GLY A 161 -7.64 -34.74 22.56
C GLY A 161 -8.68 -34.83 23.68
N ALA A 162 -9.48 -33.78 23.89
CA ALA A 162 -10.55 -33.74 24.88
C ALA A 162 -11.62 -34.81 24.63
N LEU A 163 -12.05 -34.97 23.37
CA LEU A 163 -13.05 -36.00 22.99
C LEU A 163 -12.49 -37.40 23.17
N THR A 164 -11.25 -37.66 22.85
CA THR A 164 -10.59 -38.95 23.07
C THR A 164 -10.54 -39.33 24.53
N LEU A 165 -10.19 -38.36 25.42
CA LEU A 165 -10.23 -38.56 26.86
C LEU A 165 -11.63 -38.85 27.38
N LEU A 166 -12.66 -38.20 26.84
CA LEU A 166 -14.04 -38.43 27.21
C LEU A 166 -14.52 -39.83 26.77
N PHE A 167 -14.09 -40.27 25.58
CA PHE A 167 -14.44 -41.58 25.03
C PHE A 167 -13.77 -42.75 25.81
N ASN A 168 -12.56 -42.53 26.31
CA ASN A 168 -11.79 -43.52 27.06
C ASN A 168 -12.18 -43.62 28.54
N LYS A 169 -13.13 -42.80 29.02
CA LYS A 169 -13.64 -42.80 30.38
C LYS A 169 -14.87 -43.69 30.53
#